data_47440c5af009696d610a5e2d95a83237
#
_entry.id   47440c5af009696d610a5e2d95a83237
#
_cell.length_a   1.000
_cell.length_b   1.000
_cell.length_c   1.000
_cell.angle_alpha   90.00
_cell.angle_beta   90.00
_cell.angle_gamma   90.00
#
_symmetry.space_group_name_H-M   'P 1'
#
loop_
_entity.id
_entity.type
_entity.pdbx_description
1 polymer ?
#
loop_
_entity_poly.entity_id
_entity_poly.type
_entity_poly.pdbx_seq_one_letter_code
_entity_poly.pdbx_strand_id
1 'polypeptide(L)'
;MRDLDAPARAPQSRRGWPALAITALLLAAGCKPRELSHPFEERTLVAHSAISPEAEKLIQALMRNEVAVLQKWMTTELRAQLRFEDISATSDRLRAGYGVPLGIVEEHTHREGDLLWYSGLVVHAHGKPGSPDRRRHQRLVLYQFALRGDKLDRLLVREHLDVRHLSVPARRYTLVTRIHFVSTGEWTVSHGGKRRMTNYHHGSRGQRYAYDMVVQKGGRQRGADNGSNKDYYCYGLPVLAPAAGTVARAIDGIPENRPGERGKAGGNGVVIDHGFGEFSALWHMIPGSVTVKPGDKVELGQTLGRVGNSGRSTGPHIHFQVSSDEMGNEGIGLQAPFVDVYVDGAWYPRRMPVRGERVRRSKTDRARAEVLLDASM
;
A
#
# COMPACT_ATOMS: atom_id res chain seq x y z
N MET A 1 -10.99 -5.45 -67.06
CA MET A 1 -11.48 -4.07 -66.81
C MET A 1 -12.02 -4.06 -65.40
N ARG A 2 -11.36 -3.55 -64.51
CA ARG A 2 -10.78 -2.42 -63.93
C ARG A 2 -9.86 -2.80 -62.76
N ASP A 3 -8.70 -2.23 -62.85
CA ASP A 3 -7.70 -2.13 -61.78
C ASP A 3 -8.27 -1.62 -60.50
N LEU A 4 -7.60 -1.98 -59.40
CA LEU A 4 -7.22 -1.07 -58.35
C LEU A 4 -6.23 -1.69 -57.40
N ASP A 5 -4.94 -1.57 -57.74
CA ASP A 5 -3.85 -1.58 -56.79
C ASP A 5 -3.96 -0.36 -55.86
N ALA A 6 -3.89 -0.60 -54.56
CA ALA A 6 -3.54 0.41 -53.59
C ALA A 6 -2.60 -0.17 -52.53
N PRO A 7 -1.43 0.42 -52.31
CA PRO A 7 -0.43 -0.18 -51.41
C PRO A 7 -0.83 0.03 -49.95
N ALA A 8 -0.63 -1.05 -49.16
CA ALA A 8 -0.77 -1.05 -47.74
C ALA A 8 0.17 -0.01 -47.10
N ARG A 9 -0.41 0.98 -46.44
CA ARG A 9 0.33 1.93 -45.60
C ARG A 9 0.87 1.20 -44.36
N ALA A 10 2.17 1.21 -44.19
CA ALA A 10 2.87 0.84 -42.98
C ALA A 10 2.34 1.66 -41.78
N PRO A 11 2.19 1.05 -40.58
CA PRO A 11 1.84 1.81 -39.40
C PRO A 11 3.02 2.68 -38.98
N GLN A 12 2.79 3.98 -39.02
CA GLN A 12 3.74 4.99 -38.52
C GLN A 12 3.97 4.76 -37.02
N SER A 13 5.20 4.36 -36.69
CA SER A 13 5.77 4.46 -35.37
C SER A 13 5.89 5.93 -34.99
N ARG A 14 4.96 6.46 -34.26
CA ARG A 14 5.12 7.70 -33.48
C ARG A 14 3.94 7.86 -32.53
N ARG A 15 4.23 7.65 -31.25
CA ARG A 15 3.86 8.61 -30.22
C ARG A 15 4.61 8.22 -28.97
N GLY A 16 5.63 9.02 -28.67
CA GLY A 16 6.23 9.10 -27.37
C GLY A 16 5.11 9.30 -26.36
N TRP A 17 5.14 8.55 -25.31
CA TRP A 17 4.27 8.73 -24.16
C TRP A 17 4.56 10.11 -23.59
N PRO A 18 3.52 10.94 -23.35
CA PRO A 18 3.76 12.19 -22.65
C PRO A 18 4.40 11.87 -21.30
N ALA A 19 5.41 12.64 -20.95
CA ALA A 19 5.86 12.76 -19.58
C ALA A 19 4.61 12.81 -18.72
N LEU A 20 4.58 12.00 -17.64
CA LEU A 20 3.52 12.05 -16.65
C LEU A 20 3.37 13.50 -16.25
N ALA A 21 2.38 14.14 -16.85
CA ALA A 21 1.95 15.45 -16.44
C ALA A 21 1.63 15.33 -14.95
N ILE A 22 2.30 16.13 -14.16
CA ILE A 22 1.83 16.54 -12.85
C ILE A 22 0.44 17.11 -13.13
N THR A 23 -0.58 16.27 -13.00
CA THR A 23 -1.96 16.73 -13.11
C THR A 23 -2.22 17.50 -11.83
N ALA A 24 -1.94 18.81 -11.88
CA ALA A 24 -2.49 19.75 -10.95
C ALA A 24 -4.01 19.68 -11.13
N LEU A 25 -4.66 18.83 -10.36
CA LEU A 25 -6.11 18.85 -10.26
C LEU A 25 -6.47 20.14 -9.52
N LEU A 26 -7.05 21.06 -10.25
CA LEU A 26 -7.63 22.30 -9.75
C LEU A 26 -8.47 22.00 -8.50
N LEU A 27 -8.14 22.69 -7.43
CA LEU A 27 -8.88 22.77 -6.19
C LEU A 27 -10.37 22.93 -6.46
N ALA A 28 -11.17 21.92 -6.10
CA ALA A 28 -12.56 22.16 -5.79
C ALA A 28 -12.58 23.04 -4.53
N ALA A 29 -12.88 24.31 -4.72
CA ALA A 29 -13.04 25.27 -3.65
C ALA A 29 -14.04 24.71 -2.61
N GLY A 30 -13.62 24.63 -1.34
CA GLY A 30 -14.56 24.59 -0.24
C GLY A 30 -14.50 23.46 0.79
N CYS A 31 -13.64 22.45 0.66
CA CYS A 31 -13.47 21.52 1.78
C CYS A 31 -12.45 22.06 2.79
N LYS A 32 -12.93 22.59 3.90
CA LYS A 32 -12.07 22.88 5.06
C LYS A 32 -11.38 21.57 5.50
N PRO A 33 -10.05 21.60 5.78
CA PRO A 33 -9.35 20.46 6.34
C PRO A 33 -10.07 19.99 7.62
N ARG A 34 -10.22 18.67 7.81
CA ARG A 34 -10.89 18.13 8.99
C ARG A 34 -9.94 18.18 10.19
N GLU A 35 -10.44 18.71 11.29
CA GLU A 35 -9.73 18.72 12.58
C GLU A 35 -9.67 17.31 13.18
N LEU A 36 -8.63 17.04 13.95
CA LEU A 36 -8.54 15.80 14.72
C LEU A 36 -9.60 15.82 15.82
N SER A 37 -10.33 14.72 15.99
CA SER A 37 -11.35 14.60 17.04
C SER A 37 -10.73 14.63 18.45
N HIS A 38 -9.47 14.19 18.57
CA HIS A 38 -8.69 14.21 19.81
C HIS A 38 -7.30 14.76 19.51
N PRO A 39 -7.02 16.04 19.81
CA PRO A 39 -5.73 16.65 19.57
C PRO A 39 -4.65 16.05 20.47
N PHE A 40 -3.43 15.89 19.92
CA PHE A 40 -2.27 15.46 20.68
C PHE A 40 -1.78 16.55 21.62
N GLU A 41 -1.35 16.17 22.82
CA GLU A 41 -0.69 17.11 23.73
C GLU A 41 0.74 17.37 23.27
N GLU A 42 1.18 18.63 23.17
CA GLU A 42 2.50 19.01 22.72
C GLU A 42 3.64 18.34 23.53
N ARG A 43 3.46 18.25 24.86
CA ARG A 43 4.42 17.61 25.76
C ARG A 43 4.59 16.10 25.51
N THR A 44 3.55 15.43 24.98
CA THR A 44 3.59 14.02 24.65
C THR A 44 4.34 13.78 23.32
N LEU A 45 4.26 14.74 22.40
CA LEU A 45 4.92 14.68 21.10
C LEU A 45 6.45 14.81 21.20
N VAL A 46 6.94 15.59 22.16
CA VAL A 46 8.37 15.78 22.40
C VAL A 46 9.03 14.51 22.95
N ALA A 47 8.31 13.66 23.65
CA ALA A 47 8.82 12.43 24.25
C ALA A 47 9.06 11.28 23.25
N HIS A 48 8.51 11.37 22.03
CA HIS A 48 8.63 10.34 20.98
C HIS A 48 9.69 10.66 19.92
N SER A 49 10.62 11.58 20.19
CA SER A 49 11.60 12.08 19.22
C SER A 49 12.85 11.20 19.06
N ALA A 50 12.68 9.90 18.85
CA ALA A 50 13.75 9.05 18.33
C ALA A 50 13.68 8.97 16.79
N ILE A 51 13.53 10.13 16.14
CA ILE A 51 13.64 10.21 14.67
C ILE A 51 15.06 9.83 14.28
N SER A 52 15.22 9.09 13.18
CA SER A 52 16.55 9.02 12.58
C SER A 52 17.02 10.45 12.28
N PRO A 53 18.25 10.80 12.60
CA PRO A 53 18.77 12.16 12.38
C PRO A 53 18.65 12.62 10.93
N GLU A 54 18.68 11.69 9.98
CA GLU A 54 18.47 11.92 8.55
C GLU A 54 17.05 12.33 8.23
N ALA A 55 16.06 11.66 8.85
CA ALA A 55 14.65 11.98 8.68
C ALA A 55 14.35 13.38 9.20
N GLU A 56 14.85 13.72 10.37
CA GLU A 56 14.68 15.05 10.94
C GLU A 56 15.25 16.14 10.04
N LYS A 57 16.47 15.95 9.54
CA LYS A 57 17.12 16.91 8.62
C LYS A 57 16.28 17.11 7.34
N LEU A 58 15.75 16.02 6.76
CA LEU A 58 14.92 16.08 5.55
C LEU A 58 13.62 16.85 5.80
N ILE A 59 12.92 16.54 6.89
CA ILE A 59 11.67 17.21 7.27
C ILE A 59 11.95 18.70 7.53
N GLN A 60 13.00 19.04 8.28
CA GLN A 60 13.35 20.41 8.56
C GLN A 60 13.77 21.20 7.31
N ALA A 61 14.57 20.60 6.43
CA ALA A 61 14.96 21.22 5.17
C ALA A 61 13.74 21.51 4.28
N LEU A 62 12.79 20.57 4.20
CA LEU A 62 11.53 20.79 3.48
C LEU A 62 10.71 21.92 4.12
N MET A 63 10.55 21.91 5.44
CA MET A 63 9.77 22.92 6.16
C MET A 63 10.40 24.33 6.13
N ARG A 64 11.72 24.43 6.00
CA ARG A 64 12.44 25.71 5.86
C ARG A 64 12.57 26.17 4.41
N ASN A 65 12.06 25.38 3.45
CA ASN A 65 12.23 25.62 2.01
C ASN A 65 13.72 25.66 1.58
N GLU A 66 14.54 24.80 2.19
CA GLU A 66 15.96 24.68 1.88
C GLU A 66 16.17 23.77 0.65
N VAL A 67 15.53 24.13 -0.48
CA VAL A 67 15.45 23.28 -1.68
C VAL A 67 16.84 22.89 -2.21
N ALA A 68 17.81 23.82 -2.18
CA ALA A 68 19.17 23.55 -2.63
C ALA A 68 19.87 22.46 -1.76
N VAL A 69 19.55 22.42 -0.46
CA VAL A 69 20.04 21.38 0.45
C VAL A 69 19.42 20.04 0.09
N LEU A 70 18.09 19.98 -0.09
CA LEU A 70 17.37 18.77 -0.47
C LEU A 70 17.89 18.21 -1.80
N GLN A 71 18.09 19.06 -2.80
CA GLN A 71 18.59 18.64 -4.11
C GLN A 71 20.00 18.03 -4.09
N LYS A 72 20.86 18.46 -3.17
CA LYS A 72 22.20 17.86 -2.98
C LYS A 72 22.12 16.42 -2.46
N TRP A 73 21.09 16.11 -1.71
CA TRP A 73 20.87 14.76 -1.18
C TRP A 73 20.19 13.82 -2.17
N MET A 74 19.50 14.34 -3.20
CA MET A 74 18.76 13.54 -4.16
C MET A 74 19.67 12.73 -5.08
N THR A 75 19.17 11.54 -5.47
CA THR A 75 19.70 10.82 -6.63
C THR A 75 19.52 11.65 -7.90
N THR A 76 20.27 11.32 -8.94
CA THR A 76 20.15 11.97 -10.25
C THR A 76 18.73 11.81 -10.81
N GLU A 77 18.16 10.62 -10.65
CA GLU A 77 16.82 10.25 -11.11
C GLU A 77 15.73 11.06 -10.40
N LEU A 78 15.81 11.17 -9.07
CA LEU A 78 14.84 11.96 -8.30
C LEU A 78 14.97 13.45 -8.64
N ARG A 79 16.19 13.96 -8.78
CA ARG A 79 16.44 15.38 -9.15
C ARG A 79 15.89 15.72 -10.54
N ALA A 80 15.97 14.78 -11.48
CA ALA A 80 15.40 14.95 -12.82
C ALA A 80 13.87 15.00 -12.84
N GLN A 81 13.22 14.41 -11.84
CA GLN A 81 11.76 14.34 -11.74
C GLN A 81 11.17 15.43 -10.86
N LEU A 82 11.89 15.89 -9.85
CA LEU A 82 11.42 16.85 -8.85
C LEU A 82 12.19 18.16 -8.98
N ARG A 83 11.57 19.12 -9.66
CA ARG A 83 12.18 20.43 -9.92
C ARG A 83 12.21 21.29 -8.66
N PHE A 84 13.04 22.33 -8.69
CA PHE A 84 13.18 23.32 -7.61
C PHE A 84 11.81 23.92 -7.23
N GLU A 85 11.05 24.33 -8.22
CA GLU A 85 9.74 24.99 -8.06
C GLU A 85 8.71 24.06 -7.42
N ASP A 86 8.74 22.75 -7.74
CA ASP A 86 7.81 21.77 -7.20
C ASP A 86 8.07 21.54 -5.69
N ILE A 87 9.34 21.49 -5.28
CA ILE A 87 9.73 21.36 -3.86
C ILE A 87 9.35 22.63 -3.11
N SER A 88 9.69 23.80 -3.66
CA SER A 88 9.39 25.09 -3.05
C SER A 88 7.88 25.29 -2.87
N ALA A 89 7.08 25.02 -3.91
CA ALA A 89 5.63 25.09 -3.84
C ALA A 89 5.05 24.10 -2.79
N THR A 90 5.65 22.92 -2.64
CA THR A 90 5.24 21.96 -1.61
C THR A 90 5.55 22.47 -0.21
N SER A 91 6.75 23.02 0.01
CA SER A 91 7.13 23.62 1.29
C SER A 91 6.19 24.77 1.68
N ASP A 92 5.85 25.63 0.72
CA ASP A 92 4.94 26.76 0.95
C ASP A 92 3.52 26.29 1.28
N ARG A 93 3.01 25.27 0.55
CA ARG A 93 1.70 24.67 0.84
C ARG A 93 1.67 24.00 2.23
N LEU A 94 2.71 23.28 2.60
CA LEU A 94 2.80 22.67 3.93
C LEU A 94 2.72 23.73 5.03
N ARG A 95 3.51 24.80 4.91
CA ARG A 95 3.50 25.89 5.90
C ARG A 95 2.16 26.65 5.95
N ALA A 96 1.61 26.95 4.78
CA ALA A 96 0.36 27.68 4.68
C ALA A 96 -0.85 26.84 5.10
N GLY A 97 -0.89 25.55 4.74
CA GLY A 97 -2.01 24.64 5.00
C GLY A 97 -1.98 23.98 6.37
N TYR A 98 -0.80 23.66 6.88
CA TYR A 98 -0.65 22.82 8.09
C TYR A 98 0.10 23.52 9.23
N GLY A 99 0.79 24.62 8.96
CA GLY A 99 1.59 25.32 9.96
C GLY A 99 2.94 24.62 10.20
N VAL A 100 3.39 24.66 11.46
CA VAL A 100 4.70 24.11 11.85
C VAL A 100 4.57 22.70 12.42
N PRO A 101 5.59 21.83 12.23
CA PRO A 101 5.63 20.53 12.86
C PRO A 101 5.74 20.69 14.38
N LEU A 102 4.97 19.88 15.13
CA LEU A 102 5.00 19.83 16.59
C LEU A 102 5.80 18.62 17.08
N GLY A 103 5.73 17.52 16.38
CA GLY A 103 6.40 16.28 16.73
C GLY A 103 5.90 15.08 15.93
N ILE A 104 6.61 13.96 16.08
CA ILE A 104 6.23 12.69 15.45
C ILE A 104 5.39 11.88 16.43
N VAL A 105 4.30 11.30 15.94
CA VAL A 105 3.43 10.42 16.71
C VAL A 105 3.68 8.95 16.41
N GLU A 106 4.20 8.65 15.25
CA GLU A 106 4.51 7.28 14.84
C GLU A 106 5.55 7.30 13.72
N GLU A 107 6.51 6.38 13.78
CA GLU A 107 7.50 6.21 12.71
C GLU A 107 7.86 4.75 12.52
N HIS A 108 8.17 4.39 11.28
CA HIS A 108 8.64 3.07 10.89
C HIS A 108 9.74 3.16 9.85
N THR A 109 10.70 2.26 9.95
CA THR A 109 11.72 2.04 8.92
C THR A 109 11.68 0.59 8.45
N HIS A 110 11.88 0.37 7.16
CA HIS A 110 12.02 -0.98 6.60
C HIS A 110 12.87 -0.95 5.35
N ARG A 111 13.38 -2.12 4.95
CA ARG A 111 14.12 -2.28 3.71
C ARG A 111 13.25 -2.88 2.62
N GLU A 112 13.41 -2.34 1.40
CA GLU A 112 12.77 -2.83 0.18
C GLU A 112 13.86 -2.88 -0.91
N GLY A 113 14.45 -4.06 -1.12
CA GLY A 113 15.64 -4.18 -1.96
C GLY A 113 16.82 -3.38 -1.38
N ASP A 114 17.39 -2.49 -2.19
CA ASP A 114 18.49 -1.60 -1.80
C ASP A 114 18.01 -0.28 -1.17
N LEU A 115 16.69 -0.07 -1.09
CA LEU A 115 16.09 1.12 -0.49
C LEU A 115 15.85 0.95 1.00
N LEU A 116 16.26 1.94 1.77
CA LEU A 116 15.85 2.11 3.16
C LEU A 116 14.69 3.10 3.21
N TRP A 117 13.49 2.62 3.48
CA TRP A 117 12.29 3.42 3.63
C TRP A 117 12.14 3.94 5.06
N TYR A 118 11.72 5.18 5.14
CA TYR A 118 11.23 5.83 6.35
C TYR A 118 9.78 6.29 6.12
N SER A 119 8.93 6.11 7.11
CA SER A 119 7.56 6.65 7.17
C SER A 119 7.35 7.27 8.54
N GLY A 120 7.12 8.57 8.57
CA GLY A 120 6.88 9.33 9.81
C GLY A 120 5.55 10.07 9.75
N LEU A 121 4.72 9.90 10.77
CA LEU A 121 3.47 10.61 10.94
C LEU A 121 3.69 11.78 11.89
N VAL A 122 3.60 12.99 11.36
CA VAL A 122 3.96 14.22 12.05
C VAL A 122 2.71 15.05 12.32
N VAL A 123 2.56 15.52 13.56
CA VAL A 123 1.52 16.50 13.89
C VAL A 123 2.01 17.89 13.51
N HIS A 124 1.18 18.60 12.78
CA HIS A 124 1.35 20.00 12.42
C HIS A 124 0.25 20.85 13.03
N ALA A 125 0.54 22.10 13.32
CA ALA A 125 -0.47 23.08 13.74
C ALA A 125 -0.08 24.50 13.42
N HIS A 126 -1.09 25.34 13.25
CA HIS A 126 -0.96 26.80 13.23
C HIS A 126 -1.01 27.38 14.65
N GLY A 127 -0.50 28.59 14.80
CA GLY A 127 -0.62 29.36 16.04
C GLY A 127 0.64 29.36 16.90
N LYS A 128 0.59 30.15 17.97
CA LYS A 128 1.70 30.28 18.92
C LYS A 128 1.77 29.08 19.85
N PRO A 129 2.96 28.67 20.31
CA PRO A 129 3.11 27.63 21.32
C PRO A 129 2.19 27.86 22.52
N GLY A 130 1.51 26.81 22.99
CA GLY A 130 0.61 26.87 24.15
C GLY A 130 -0.76 27.50 23.91
N SER A 131 -1.06 28.03 22.71
CA SER A 131 -2.39 28.62 22.45
C SER A 131 -3.47 27.54 22.30
N PRO A 132 -4.73 27.81 22.73
CA PRO A 132 -5.85 26.89 22.50
C PRO A 132 -6.07 26.59 21.00
N ASP A 133 -5.84 27.56 20.13
CA ASP A 133 -5.98 27.41 18.68
C ASP A 133 -5.02 26.37 18.11
N ARG A 134 -3.78 26.32 18.65
CA ARG A 134 -2.78 25.34 18.23
C ARG A 134 -3.21 23.90 18.52
N ARG A 135 -3.95 23.65 19.60
CA ARG A 135 -4.51 22.34 19.91
C ARG A 135 -5.71 21.97 19.04
N ARG A 136 -6.57 22.95 18.71
CA ARG A 136 -7.79 22.71 17.92
C ARG A 136 -7.53 22.48 16.43
N HIS A 137 -6.42 23.02 15.90
CA HIS A 137 -6.12 22.99 14.46
C HIS A 137 -4.94 22.06 14.11
N GLN A 138 -4.78 20.99 14.86
CA GLN A 138 -3.77 19.97 14.54
C GLN A 138 -4.14 19.17 13.29
N ARG A 139 -3.11 18.85 12.49
CA ARG A 139 -3.21 18.03 11.28
C ARG A 139 -2.10 17.00 11.30
N LEU A 140 -2.39 15.84 10.73
CA LEU A 140 -1.40 14.81 10.52
C LEU A 140 -0.84 14.92 9.10
N VAL A 141 0.46 15.01 8.99
CA VAL A 141 1.19 14.98 7.72
C VAL A 141 2.09 13.75 7.71
N LEU A 142 1.93 12.92 6.70
CA LEU A 142 2.79 11.79 6.46
C LEU A 142 3.99 12.22 5.63
N TYR A 143 5.18 11.95 6.15
CA TYR A 143 6.45 12.04 5.44
C TYR A 143 6.95 10.63 5.16
N GLN A 144 7.04 10.27 3.90
CA GLN A 144 7.68 9.03 3.47
C GLN A 144 8.84 9.35 2.54
N PHE A 145 9.97 8.74 2.77
CA PHE A 145 11.10 8.83 1.87
C PHE A 145 11.92 7.56 1.90
N ALA A 146 12.66 7.33 0.83
CA ALA A 146 13.58 6.22 0.74
C ALA A 146 14.97 6.72 0.40
N LEU A 147 15.96 6.11 1.04
CA LEU A 147 17.37 6.34 0.79
C LEU A 147 17.93 5.16 -0.02
N ARG A 148 18.72 5.47 -1.03
CA ARG A 148 19.61 4.54 -1.74
C ARG A 148 21.05 4.89 -1.36
N GLY A 149 21.63 4.07 -0.47
CA GLY A 149 22.86 4.46 0.20
C GLY A 149 22.63 5.70 1.07
N ASP A 150 23.36 6.78 0.79
CA ASP A 150 23.24 8.09 1.44
C ASP A 150 22.37 9.10 0.68
N LYS A 151 21.78 8.69 -0.46
CA LYS A 151 21.00 9.58 -1.34
C LYS A 151 19.52 9.38 -1.20
N LEU A 152 18.77 10.48 -1.20
CA LEU A 152 17.32 10.50 -1.28
C LEU A 152 16.87 10.07 -2.68
N ASP A 153 16.16 8.95 -2.75
CA ASP A 153 15.68 8.33 -3.99
C ASP A 153 14.16 8.51 -4.16
N ARG A 154 13.43 8.61 -3.06
CA ARG A 154 11.97 8.76 -3.04
C ARG A 154 11.54 9.80 -2.03
N LEU A 155 10.52 10.58 -2.36
CA LEU A 155 9.90 11.53 -1.45
C LEU A 155 8.39 11.57 -1.67
N LEU A 156 7.63 11.37 -0.60
CA LEU A 156 6.20 11.56 -0.54
C LEU A 156 5.87 12.41 0.68
N VAL A 157 5.08 13.45 0.50
CA VAL A 157 4.51 14.21 1.61
C VAL A 157 3.04 14.44 1.33
N ARG A 158 2.18 14.10 2.30
CA ARG A 158 0.73 14.27 2.14
C ARG A 158 0.02 14.40 3.47
N GLU A 159 -1.18 14.97 3.47
CA GLU A 159 -2.08 14.87 4.61
C GLU A 159 -2.42 13.40 4.89
N HIS A 160 -2.43 13.04 6.16
CA HIS A 160 -2.83 11.71 6.60
C HIS A 160 -4.09 11.79 7.44
N LEU A 161 -5.03 10.91 7.11
CA LEU A 161 -6.24 10.72 7.90
C LEU A 161 -6.02 9.49 8.80
N ASP A 162 -5.84 9.71 10.09
CA ASP A 162 -5.67 8.59 11.03
C ASP A 162 -6.95 7.76 11.12
N VAL A 163 -6.86 6.54 10.64
CA VAL A 163 -8.00 5.61 10.59
C VAL A 163 -8.48 5.18 11.99
N ARG A 164 -7.62 5.28 13.00
CA ARG A 164 -7.94 4.91 14.39
C ARG A 164 -8.85 5.94 15.07
N HIS A 165 -8.75 7.19 14.65
CA HIS A 165 -9.41 8.33 15.29
C HIS A 165 -10.52 8.97 14.47
N LEU A 166 -10.77 8.49 13.26
CA LEU A 166 -11.74 9.09 12.36
C LEU A 166 -12.79 8.09 11.89
N SER A 167 -14.06 8.51 11.91
CA SER A 167 -15.12 7.93 11.08
C SER A 167 -14.90 8.28 9.60
N VAL A 168 -13.67 8.05 9.09
CA VAL A 168 -13.33 8.31 7.70
C VAL A 168 -13.94 7.22 6.85
N PRO A 169 -14.66 7.57 5.76
CA PRO A 169 -15.01 6.57 4.78
C PRO A 169 -13.76 5.89 4.25
N ALA A 170 -13.65 4.56 4.35
CA ALA A 170 -12.51 3.77 3.87
C ALA A 170 -12.07 4.11 2.43
N ARG A 171 -12.99 4.67 1.63
CA ARG A 171 -12.72 5.14 0.26
C ARG A 171 -11.76 6.34 0.17
N ARG A 172 -11.59 7.10 1.26
CA ARG A 172 -10.71 8.28 1.34
C ARG A 172 -9.39 7.99 2.03
N TYR A 173 -9.29 6.83 2.69
CA TYR A 173 -8.06 6.43 3.33
C TYR A 173 -7.05 5.93 2.30
N THR A 174 -5.82 6.40 2.39
CA THR A 174 -4.70 5.91 1.59
C THR A 174 -3.69 5.29 2.52
N LEU A 175 -3.35 4.02 2.27
CA LEU A 175 -2.39 3.29 3.10
C LEU A 175 -1.05 4.03 3.20
N VAL A 176 -0.47 4.02 4.39
CA VAL A 176 0.92 4.37 4.65
C VAL A 176 1.81 3.23 4.16
N THR A 177 1.41 2.00 4.48
CA THR A 177 2.16 0.80 4.11
C THR A 177 2.16 0.55 2.61
N ARG A 178 3.32 0.27 2.07
CA ARG A 178 3.52 -0.14 0.68
C ARG A 178 3.23 -1.63 0.56
N ILE A 179 2.09 -1.98 0.03
CA ILE A 179 1.62 -3.37 -0.09
C ILE A 179 2.10 -3.96 -1.41
N HIS A 180 2.94 -4.98 -1.34
CA HIS A 180 3.40 -5.74 -2.50
C HIS A 180 2.55 -6.99 -2.74
N PHE A 181 2.65 -7.55 -3.93
CA PHE A 181 1.93 -8.77 -4.27
C PHE A 181 2.39 -9.96 -3.41
N VAL A 182 1.46 -10.77 -2.98
CA VAL A 182 1.58 -11.72 -1.84
C VAL A 182 2.01 -13.14 -2.22
N SER A 183 2.48 -13.36 -3.45
CA SER A 183 2.99 -14.67 -3.91
C SER A 183 3.97 -14.51 -5.06
N THR A 184 4.44 -15.66 -5.60
CA THR A 184 5.29 -15.74 -6.79
C THR A 184 4.48 -16.18 -8.01
N GLY A 185 4.98 -15.89 -9.22
CA GLY A 185 4.30 -16.25 -10.45
C GLY A 185 3.15 -15.31 -10.82
N GLU A 186 2.33 -15.72 -11.79
CA GLU A 186 1.18 -14.98 -12.28
C GLU A 186 -0.12 -15.57 -11.71
N TRP A 187 -0.98 -14.71 -11.20
CA TRP A 187 -2.25 -15.07 -10.57
C TRP A 187 -3.40 -14.32 -11.23
N THR A 188 -4.57 -14.92 -11.21
CA THR A 188 -5.81 -14.26 -11.65
C THR A 188 -6.61 -13.82 -10.42
N VAL A 189 -7.07 -12.59 -10.40
CA VAL A 189 -7.98 -12.08 -9.38
C VAL A 189 -9.37 -12.66 -9.65
N SER A 190 -9.82 -13.58 -8.82
CA SER A 190 -11.17 -14.16 -8.93
C SER A 190 -12.22 -13.23 -8.32
N HIS A 191 -11.88 -12.53 -7.24
CA HIS A 191 -12.64 -11.44 -6.63
C HIS A 191 -11.71 -10.34 -6.17
N GLY A 192 -12.04 -9.08 -6.48
CA GLY A 192 -11.24 -7.92 -6.11
C GLY A 192 -11.79 -6.63 -6.69
N GLY A 193 -11.22 -5.50 -6.24
CA GLY A 193 -11.63 -4.17 -6.67
C GLY A 193 -12.63 -3.50 -5.75
N LYS A 194 -13.07 -2.30 -6.15
CA LYS A 194 -13.84 -1.36 -5.34
C LYS A 194 -15.37 -1.49 -5.49
N ARG A 195 -15.85 -2.36 -6.38
CA ARG A 195 -17.27 -2.45 -6.74
C ARG A 195 -17.85 -3.83 -6.42
N ARG A 196 -19.11 -3.86 -6.01
CA ARG A 196 -19.84 -5.09 -5.69
C ARG A 196 -19.87 -6.09 -6.86
N MET A 197 -19.93 -5.61 -8.10
CA MET A 197 -19.94 -6.46 -9.30
C MET A 197 -18.67 -7.27 -9.51
N THR A 198 -17.52 -6.74 -9.06
CA THR A 198 -16.20 -7.39 -9.22
C THR A 198 -15.73 -8.05 -7.93
N ASN A 199 -16.37 -7.75 -6.79
CA ASN A 199 -15.90 -8.18 -5.47
C ASN A 199 -17.09 -8.47 -4.54
N TYR A 200 -17.37 -9.75 -4.28
CA TYR A 200 -18.48 -10.12 -3.38
C TYR A 200 -18.19 -9.74 -1.92
N HIS A 201 -16.92 -9.57 -1.54
CA HIS A 201 -16.54 -9.09 -0.20
C HIS A 201 -17.00 -7.67 0.08
N HIS A 202 -17.36 -6.90 -0.96
CA HIS A 202 -17.76 -5.50 -0.83
C HIS A 202 -18.88 -5.26 0.20
N GLY A 203 -19.72 -6.27 0.46
CA GLY A 203 -20.77 -6.20 1.48
C GLY A 203 -20.29 -6.37 2.92
N SER A 204 -19.08 -6.90 3.12
CA SER A 204 -18.46 -7.07 4.44
C SER A 204 -17.66 -5.83 4.81
N ARG A 205 -17.88 -5.29 6.02
CA ARG A 205 -17.21 -4.07 6.46
C ARG A 205 -15.69 -4.23 6.49
N GLY A 206 -15.16 -5.26 7.14
CA GLY A 206 -13.72 -5.50 7.29
C GLY A 206 -13.05 -6.05 6.02
N GLN A 207 -13.81 -6.77 5.16
CA GLN A 207 -13.29 -7.41 3.95
C GLN A 207 -13.62 -6.65 2.66
N ARG A 208 -14.16 -5.43 2.75
CA ARG A 208 -14.74 -4.70 1.62
C ARG A 208 -13.88 -4.64 0.37
N TYR A 209 -12.56 -4.59 0.54
CA TYR A 209 -11.58 -4.48 -0.53
C TYR A 209 -10.66 -5.69 -0.63
N ALA A 210 -11.06 -6.81 -0.02
CA ALA A 210 -10.30 -8.06 -0.08
C ALA A 210 -10.15 -8.59 -1.50
N TYR A 211 -9.15 -9.42 -1.69
CA TYR A 211 -8.88 -10.15 -2.92
C TYR A 211 -8.98 -11.65 -2.65
N ASP A 212 -9.62 -12.37 -3.56
CA ASP A 212 -9.40 -13.81 -3.73
C ASP A 212 -8.65 -14.03 -5.02
N MET A 213 -7.55 -14.76 -4.96
CA MET A 213 -6.63 -14.93 -6.08
C MET A 213 -6.31 -16.40 -6.30
N VAL A 214 -6.32 -16.80 -7.56
CA VAL A 214 -6.11 -18.18 -8.02
C VAL A 214 -5.10 -18.22 -9.15
N VAL A 215 -4.48 -19.38 -9.40
CA VAL A 215 -3.67 -19.60 -10.60
C VAL A 215 -4.55 -20.27 -11.66
N GLN A 216 -4.50 -19.77 -12.88
CA GLN A 216 -5.21 -20.34 -14.02
C GLN A 216 -4.25 -20.72 -15.13
N LYS A 217 -4.52 -21.86 -15.80
CA LYS A 217 -3.87 -22.29 -17.05
C LYS A 217 -4.95 -22.64 -18.04
N GLY A 218 -4.96 -21.99 -19.21
CA GLY A 218 -6.02 -22.17 -20.20
C GLY A 218 -7.43 -21.90 -19.65
N GLY A 219 -7.58 -20.90 -18.76
CA GLY A 219 -8.85 -20.54 -18.12
C GLY A 219 -9.32 -21.49 -17.01
N ARG A 220 -8.60 -22.57 -16.71
CA ARG A 220 -8.93 -23.54 -15.66
C ARG A 220 -8.07 -23.32 -14.42
N GLN A 221 -8.66 -23.50 -13.23
CA GLN A 221 -7.95 -23.38 -11.93
C GLN A 221 -7.28 -24.69 -11.51
N ARG A 222 -7.60 -25.81 -12.17
CA ARG A 222 -7.10 -27.16 -11.85
C ARG A 222 -6.76 -27.93 -13.11
N GLY A 223 -5.76 -28.81 -13.01
CA GLY A 223 -5.29 -29.66 -14.11
C GLY A 223 -6.03 -30.98 -14.21
N ALA A 224 -6.47 -31.51 -13.06
CA ALA A 224 -7.28 -32.72 -12.94
C ALA A 224 -8.56 -32.42 -12.16
N ASP A 225 -9.47 -33.36 -12.12
CA ASP A 225 -10.70 -33.29 -11.34
C ASP A 225 -10.88 -34.57 -10.51
N ASN A 226 -9.88 -34.86 -9.67
CA ASN A 226 -9.87 -36.03 -8.80
C ASN A 226 -10.50 -35.73 -7.43
N GLY A 227 -11.13 -34.55 -7.27
CA GLY A 227 -11.72 -34.12 -6.02
C GLY A 227 -10.69 -33.73 -4.96
N SER A 228 -9.45 -33.44 -5.34
CA SER A 228 -8.35 -33.11 -4.44
C SER A 228 -7.95 -31.63 -4.54
N ASN A 229 -7.58 -31.04 -3.38
CA ASN A 229 -6.97 -29.71 -3.36
C ASN A 229 -5.67 -29.66 -4.17
N LYS A 230 -4.93 -30.77 -4.28
CA LYS A 230 -3.69 -30.88 -5.06
C LYS A 230 -3.90 -30.76 -6.58
N ASP A 231 -5.12 -30.89 -7.07
CA ASP A 231 -5.45 -30.68 -8.48
C ASP A 231 -5.36 -29.20 -8.89
N TYR A 232 -5.47 -28.29 -7.93
CA TYR A 232 -5.43 -26.85 -8.18
C TYR A 232 -4.00 -26.33 -8.38
N TYR A 233 -3.81 -25.51 -9.40
CA TYR A 233 -2.50 -24.97 -9.77
C TYR A 233 -1.86 -24.08 -8.71
N CYS A 234 -2.67 -23.45 -7.86
CA CYS A 234 -2.17 -22.60 -6.77
C CYS A 234 -1.90 -23.35 -5.47
N TYR A 235 -2.35 -24.63 -5.35
CA TYR A 235 -2.17 -25.39 -4.10
C TYR A 235 -0.69 -25.60 -3.77
N GLY A 236 -0.33 -25.30 -2.52
CA GLY A 236 1.03 -25.43 -2.03
C GLY A 236 2.00 -24.33 -2.45
N LEU A 237 1.59 -23.38 -3.28
CA LEU A 237 2.41 -22.21 -3.60
C LEU A 237 2.66 -21.35 -2.36
N PRO A 238 3.79 -20.61 -2.31
CA PRO A 238 4.11 -19.80 -1.15
C PRO A 238 3.15 -18.63 -0.98
N VAL A 239 2.78 -18.34 0.26
CA VAL A 239 2.13 -17.12 0.70
C VAL A 239 3.19 -16.23 1.34
N LEU A 240 3.33 -15.00 0.83
CA LEU A 240 4.41 -14.09 1.20
C LEU A 240 3.90 -12.88 1.96
N ALA A 241 4.70 -12.36 2.89
CA ALA A 241 4.44 -11.10 3.56
C ALA A 241 4.40 -9.95 2.55
N PRO A 242 3.31 -9.15 2.52
CA PRO A 242 3.14 -8.05 1.57
C PRO A 242 4.00 -6.83 1.89
N ALA A 243 4.44 -6.70 3.12
CA ALA A 243 5.31 -5.66 3.65
C ALA A 243 5.95 -6.14 4.94
N ALA A 244 6.96 -5.42 5.43
CA ALA A 244 7.51 -5.64 6.77
C ALA A 244 6.46 -5.31 7.84
N GLY A 245 6.59 -5.96 9.01
CA GLY A 245 5.68 -5.73 10.14
C GLY A 245 5.90 -6.70 11.28
N THR A 246 4.96 -6.72 12.21
CA THR A 246 4.93 -7.66 13.34
C THR A 246 3.73 -8.58 13.19
N VAL A 247 3.90 -9.86 13.36
CA VAL A 247 2.80 -10.81 13.35
C VAL A 247 1.89 -10.54 14.55
N ALA A 248 0.69 -10.04 14.30
CA ALA A 248 -0.33 -9.82 15.32
C ALA A 248 -1.04 -11.13 15.68
N ARG A 249 -1.30 -11.98 14.65
CA ARG A 249 -1.96 -13.28 14.83
C ARG A 249 -1.41 -14.29 13.84
N ALA A 250 -1.30 -15.53 14.30
CA ALA A 250 -1.06 -16.71 13.47
C ALA A 250 -2.00 -17.83 13.91
N ILE A 251 -2.71 -18.42 12.97
CA ILE A 251 -3.63 -19.54 13.20
C ILE A 251 -3.19 -20.68 12.31
N ASP A 252 -3.04 -21.86 12.91
CA ASP A 252 -2.65 -23.07 12.19
C ASP A 252 -3.38 -24.30 12.76
N GLY A 253 -3.28 -25.44 12.06
CA GLY A 253 -3.86 -26.72 12.48
C GLY A 253 -5.34 -26.91 12.13
N ILE A 254 -6.01 -25.95 11.52
CA ILE A 254 -7.39 -26.14 11.04
C ILE A 254 -7.37 -27.02 9.79
N PRO A 255 -8.09 -28.16 9.78
CA PRO A 255 -8.12 -29.07 8.64
C PRO A 255 -8.61 -28.40 7.33
N GLU A 256 -8.15 -28.92 6.21
CA GLU A 256 -8.62 -28.48 4.91
C GLU A 256 -9.99 -29.07 4.57
N ASN A 257 -10.77 -28.31 3.82
CA ASN A 257 -12.00 -28.79 3.21
C ASN A 257 -11.70 -29.60 1.95
N ARG A 258 -12.64 -30.45 1.54
CA ARG A 258 -12.65 -30.99 0.18
C ARG A 258 -13.07 -29.90 -0.80
N PRO A 259 -12.58 -29.91 -2.07
CA PRO A 259 -13.06 -28.99 -3.08
C PRO A 259 -14.57 -29.01 -3.21
N GLY A 260 -15.20 -27.84 -3.21
CA GLY A 260 -16.67 -27.69 -3.23
C GLY A 260 -17.33 -27.63 -1.84
N GLU A 261 -16.70 -28.18 -0.81
CA GLU A 261 -17.20 -28.09 0.56
C GLU A 261 -16.72 -26.80 1.23
N ARG A 262 -17.51 -26.29 2.18
CA ARG A 262 -17.19 -25.03 2.88
C ARG A 262 -17.11 -25.25 4.38
N GLY A 263 -15.97 -24.94 4.96
CA GLY A 263 -15.78 -24.96 6.41
C GLY A 263 -16.44 -23.78 7.12
N LYS A 264 -16.48 -23.85 8.45
CA LYS A 264 -17.19 -22.89 9.32
C LYS A 264 -16.30 -21.77 9.84
N ALA A 265 -15.01 -22.04 10.09
CA ALA A 265 -14.06 -21.11 10.73
C ALA A 265 -13.28 -20.28 9.70
N GLY A 266 -12.52 -19.29 10.18
CA GLY A 266 -11.70 -18.42 9.34
C GLY A 266 -10.60 -19.12 8.53
N GLY A 267 -10.05 -20.24 9.03
CA GLY A 267 -8.97 -20.99 8.39
C GLY A 267 -7.59 -20.68 8.97
N ASN A 268 -6.56 -21.38 8.48
CA ASN A 268 -5.17 -21.11 8.81
C ASN A 268 -4.73 -19.83 8.13
N GLY A 269 -3.96 -19.01 8.81
CA GLY A 269 -3.52 -17.75 8.24
C GLY A 269 -2.74 -16.88 9.21
N VAL A 270 -2.29 -15.74 8.69
CA VAL A 270 -1.45 -14.78 9.39
C VAL A 270 -2.03 -13.38 9.25
N VAL A 271 -2.02 -12.64 10.36
CA VAL A 271 -2.31 -11.20 10.39
C VAL A 271 -1.04 -10.48 10.79
N ILE A 272 -0.66 -9.46 10.02
CA ILE A 272 0.55 -8.67 10.23
C ILE A 272 0.13 -7.23 10.54
N ASP A 273 0.61 -6.70 11.65
CA ASP A 273 0.56 -5.29 12.01
C ASP A 273 1.71 -4.55 11.33
N HIS A 274 1.36 -3.60 10.47
CA HIS A 274 2.32 -2.75 9.75
C HIS A 274 2.53 -1.39 10.42
N GLY A 275 1.87 -1.17 11.56
CA GLY A 275 1.74 0.16 12.16
C GLY A 275 0.63 0.99 11.53
N PHE A 276 0.47 2.22 11.99
CA PHE A 276 -0.52 3.20 11.49
C PHE A 276 -1.98 2.71 11.54
N GLY A 277 -2.28 1.67 12.33
CA GLY A 277 -3.58 0.99 12.33
C GLY A 277 -3.87 0.23 11.03
N GLU A 278 -2.84 -0.26 10.35
CA GLU A 278 -2.94 -1.02 9.11
C GLU A 278 -2.52 -2.47 9.33
N PHE A 279 -3.47 -3.39 9.17
CA PHE A 279 -3.27 -4.83 9.36
C PHE A 279 -3.55 -5.56 8.05
N SER A 280 -2.59 -6.35 7.56
CA SER A 280 -2.84 -7.28 6.47
C SER A 280 -3.19 -8.67 7.00
N ALA A 281 -4.13 -9.33 6.35
CA ALA A 281 -4.53 -10.70 6.68
C ALA A 281 -4.51 -11.59 5.43
N LEU A 282 -3.92 -12.78 5.59
CA LEU A 282 -3.77 -13.80 4.54
C LEU A 282 -4.30 -15.12 5.09
N TRP A 283 -5.28 -15.72 4.38
CA TRP A 283 -6.04 -16.87 4.89
C TRP A 283 -6.04 -18.08 3.97
N HIS A 284 -6.57 -19.18 4.50
CA HIS A 284 -6.81 -20.47 3.84
C HIS A 284 -5.56 -21.31 3.58
N MET A 285 -4.51 -21.13 4.40
CA MET A 285 -3.27 -21.88 4.29
C MET A 285 -3.45 -23.36 4.61
N ILE A 286 -2.52 -24.20 4.12
CA ILE A 286 -2.41 -25.63 4.46
C ILE A 286 -2.13 -25.77 5.96
N PRO A 287 -2.80 -26.70 6.69
CA PRO A 287 -2.47 -26.96 8.08
C PRO A 287 -1.03 -27.44 8.25
N GLY A 288 -0.33 -26.93 9.26
CA GLY A 288 1.08 -27.20 9.53
C GLY A 288 2.05 -26.43 8.62
N SER A 289 1.55 -25.51 7.78
CA SER A 289 2.40 -24.74 6.87
C SER A 289 2.71 -23.32 7.33
N VAL A 290 2.05 -22.83 8.38
CA VAL A 290 2.32 -21.48 8.93
C VAL A 290 3.69 -21.49 9.61
N THR A 291 4.57 -20.57 9.18
CA THR A 291 5.99 -20.56 9.57
C THR A 291 6.32 -19.50 10.62
N VAL A 292 5.35 -18.73 11.07
CA VAL A 292 5.52 -17.61 11.99
C VAL A 292 4.54 -17.69 13.16
N LYS A 293 4.84 -16.99 14.24
CA LYS A 293 4.00 -16.90 15.45
C LYS A 293 3.76 -15.43 15.85
N PRO A 294 2.73 -15.14 16.66
CA PRO A 294 2.50 -13.80 17.18
C PRO A 294 3.75 -13.20 17.83
N GLY A 295 4.04 -11.94 17.53
CA GLY A 295 5.21 -11.20 17.97
C GLY A 295 6.44 -11.31 17.06
N ASP A 296 6.49 -12.23 16.11
CA ASP A 296 7.59 -12.33 15.17
C ASP A 296 7.62 -11.09 14.25
N LYS A 297 8.82 -10.58 13.98
CA LYS A 297 9.06 -9.59 12.93
C LYS A 297 9.17 -10.30 11.59
N VAL A 298 8.48 -9.77 10.60
CA VAL A 298 8.54 -10.29 9.22
C VAL A 298 9.02 -9.22 8.27
N GLU A 299 9.77 -9.66 7.27
CA GLU A 299 10.27 -8.81 6.20
C GLU A 299 9.41 -8.95 4.94
N LEU A 300 9.44 -7.94 4.08
CA LEU A 300 8.79 -7.99 2.78
C LEU A 300 9.21 -9.24 1.98
N GLY A 301 8.22 -10.04 1.55
CA GLY A 301 8.45 -11.24 0.75
C GLY A 301 8.86 -12.47 1.55
N GLN A 302 8.95 -12.38 2.88
CA GLN A 302 9.15 -13.55 3.73
C GLN A 302 8.00 -14.54 3.57
N THR A 303 8.31 -15.83 3.46
CA THR A 303 7.28 -16.89 3.40
C THR A 303 6.57 -17.01 4.74
N LEU A 304 5.24 -16.96 4.70
CA LEU A 304 4.37 -17.07 5.88
C LEU A 304 3.72 -18.46 5.99
N GLY A 305 3.55 -19.14 4.86
CA GLY A 305 2.90 -20.43 4.76
C GLY A 305 2.67 -20.83 3.30
N ARG A 306 1.76 -21.78 3.08
CA ARG A 306 1.43 -22.31 1.76
C ARG A 306 -0.07 -22.27 1.49
N VAL A 307 -0.44 -21.98 0.25
CA VAL A 307 -1.81 -21.90 -0.23
C VAL A 307 -2.52 -23.24 -0.07
N GLY A 308 -3.66 -23.23 0.62
CA GLY A 308 -4.50 -24.38 0.88
C GLY A 308 -5.99 -24.06 0.75
N ASN A 309 -6.84 -24.84 1.45
CA ASN A 309 -8.30 -24.75 1.40
C ASN A 309 -8.90 -24.88 2.81
N SER A 310 -8.25 -24.34 3.85
CA SER A 310 -8.77 -24.42 5.21
C SER A 310 -9.81 -23.35 5.50
N GLY A 311 -10.72 -23.64 6.44
CA GLY A 311 -11.70 -22.68 6.93
C GLY A 311 -12.82 -22.37 5.94
N ARG A 312 -13.28 -21.12 5.86
CA ARG A 312 -14.43 -20.70 5.05
C ARG A 312 -14.07 -20.54 3.57
N SER A 313 -13.57 -21.59 2.97
CA SER A 313 -13.13 -21.70 1.59
C SER A 313 -13.76 -22.90 0.91
N THR A 314 -13.98 -22.85 -0.41
CA THR A 314 -14.51 -23.96 -1.22
C THR A 314 -13.50 -24.54 -2.19
N GLY A 315 -12.30 -23.96 -2.27
CA GLY A 315 -11.21 -24.41 -3.12
C GLY A 315 -9.95 -23.61 -2.87
N PRO A 316 -8.78 -24.15 -3.17
CA PRO A 316 -7.51 -23.47 -2.94
C PRO A 316 -7.43 -22.10 -3.60
N HIS A 317 -7.09 -21.09 -2.80
CA HIS A 317 -6.87 -19.70 -3.23
C HIS A 317 -6.14 -18.91 -2.14
N ILE A 318 -5.63 -17.75 -2.46
CA ILE A 318 -5.19 -16.76 -1.47
C ILE A 318 -6.32 -15.78 -1.25
N HIS A 319 -6.84 -15.72 -0.02
CA HIS A 319 -7.61 -14.57 0.45
C HIS A 319 -6.66 -13.57 1.08
N PHE A 320 -6.66 -12.34 0.58
CA PHE A 320 -5.84 -11.24 1.08
C PHE A 320 -6.67 -9.98 1.32
N GLN A 321 -6.49 -9.35 2.48
CA GLN A 321 -7.12 -8.07 2.80
C GLN A 321 -6.21 -7.19 3.64
N VAL A 322 -6.51 -5.88 3.64
CA VAL A 322 -5.99 -4.93 4.63
C VAL A 322 -7.17 -4.30 5.37
N SER A 323 -7.07 -4.24 6.69
CA SER A 323 -8.11 -3.68 7.56
C SER A 323 -7.51 -2.83 8.67
N SER A 324 -8.37 -2.09 9.38
CA SER A 324 -7.95 -1.22 10.49
C SER A 324 -7.92 -1.95 11.84
N ASP A 325 -8.01 -3.27 11.85
CA ASP A 325 -8.01 -4.08 13.07
C ASP A 325 -7.23 -5.38 12.92
N GLU A 326 -6.71 -5.88 14.03
CA GLU A 326 -5.97 -7.13 14.11
C GLU A 326 -6.82 -8.39 13.93
N MET A 327 -8.12 -8.30 14.11
CA MET A 327 -9.04 -9.42 13.90
C MET A 327 -9.33 -9.67 12.42
N GLY A 328 -9.02 -8.68 11.57
CA GLY A 328 -9.18 -8.75 10.12
C GLY A 328 -10.62 -8.67 9.62
N ASN A 329 -11.61 -8.65 10.50
CA ASN A 329 -13.04 -8.66 10.13
C ASN A 329 -13.89 -7.63 10.86
N GLU A 330 -13.46 -7.12 12.01
CA GLU A 330 -14.27 -6.24 12.86
C GLU A 330 -14.08 -4.77 12.52
N GLY A 331 -12.90 -4.40 12.03
CA GLY A 331 -12.57 -3.05 11.62
C GLY A 331 -13.15 -2.64 10.26
N ILE A 332 -12.47 -1.70 9.65
CA ILE A 332 -12.82 -1.18 8.33
C ILE A 332 -11.83 -1.76 7.31
N GLY A 333 -12.35 -2.39 6.27
CA GLY A 333 -11.54 -2.82 5.13
C GLY A 333 -10.95 -1.61 4.43
N LEU A 334 -9.63 -1.63 4.21
CA LEU A 334 -8.86 -0.57 3.59
C LEU A 334 -8.55 -0.92 2.13
N GLN A 335 -8.52 0.10 1.26
CA GLN A 335 -8.11 -0.11 -0.14
C GLN A 335 -6.62 -0.43 -0.19
N ALA A 336 -6.27 -1.64 -0.63
CA ALA A 336 -4.90 -2.14 -0.70
C ALA A 336 -4.42 -2.29 -2.17
N PRO A 337 -4.06 -1.20 -2.85
CA PRO A 337 -3.40 -1.33 -4.13
C PRO A 337 -2.01 -1.94 -3.94
N PHE A 338 -1.65 -2.88 -4.82
CA PHE A 338 -0.28 -3.38 -4.88
C PHE A 338 0.64 -2.34 -5.50
N VAL A 339 1.82 -2.18 -4.94
CA VAL A 339 2.90 -1.36 -5.51
C VAL A 339 3.85 -2.22 -6.32
N ASP A 340 4.53 -1.61 -7.29
CA ASP A 340 5.50 -2.27 -8.18
C ASP A 340 4.97 -3.60 -8.73
N VAL A 341 3.87 -3.55 -9.45
CA VAL A 341 3.10 -4.70 -9.86
C VAL A 341 2.86 -4.72 -11.36
N TYR A 342 2.86 -5.92 -11.94
CA TYR A 342 2.36 -6.14 -13.29
C TYR A 342 0.89 -6.56 -13.24
N VAL A 343 0.06 -5.92 -14.05
CA VAL A 343 -1.34 -6.30 -14.27
C VAL A 343 -1.57 -6.45 -15.77
N ASP A 344 -2.06 -7.61 -16.21
CA ASP A 344 -2.24 -7.98 -17.62
C ASP A 344 -1.00 -7.69 -18.50
N GLY A 345 0.18 -7.99 -17.95
CA GLY A 345 1.46 -7.79 -18.63
C GLY A 345 2.00 -6.35 -18.60
N ALA A 346 1.21 -5.36 -18.22
CA ALA A 346 1.65 -3.98 -18.05
C ALA A 346 2.15 -3.73 -16.61
N TRP A 347 3.26 -2.99 -16.48
CA TRP A 347 3.78 -2.58 -15.18
C TRP A 347 3.08 -1.32 -14.68
N TYR A 348 2.77 -1.31 -13.36
CA TYR A 348 2.20 -0.19 -12.66
C TYR A 348 3.00 0.10 -11.39
N PRO A 349 3.31 1.38 -11.09
CA PRO A 349 3.92 1.76 -9.81
C PRO A 349 2.96 1.44 -8.65
N ARG A 350 1.65 1.58 -8.89
CA ARG A 350 0.59 1.30 -7.92
C ARG A 350 -0.70 0.95 -8.67
N ARG A 351 -1.30 -0.20 -8.36
CA ARG A 351 -2.55 -0.65 -9.01
C ARG A 351 -3.38 -1.47 -8.04
N MET A 352 -4.67 -1.23 -8.04
CA MET A 352 -5.67 -2.09 -7.40
C MET A 352 -6.30 -2.97 -8.49
N PRO A 353 -5.85 -4.22 -8.67
CA PRO A 353 -6.39 -5.09 -9.70
C PRO A 353 -7.83 -5.45 -9.40
N VAL A 354 -8.60 -5.77 -10.46
CA VAL A 354 -10.01 -6.14 -10.36
C VAL A 354 -10.23 -7.56 -10.84
N ARG A 355 -11.41 -8.09 -10.59
CA ARG A 355 -11.81 -9.44 -11.05
C ARG A 355 -11.51 -9.63 -12.52
N GLY A 356 -10.86 -10.76 -12.86
CA GLY A 356 -10.46 -11.16 -14.19
C GLY A 356 -9.05 -10.74 -14.59
N GLU A 357 -8.48 -9.71 -13.98
CA GLU A 357 -7.11 -9.26 -14.26
C GLU A 357 -6.09 -10.27 -13.72
N ARG A 358 -4.97 -10.41 -14.47
CA ARG A 358 -3.81 -11.22 -14.07
C ARG A 358 -2.80 -10.33 -13.40
N VAL A 359 -2.27 -10.80 -12.27
CA VAL A 359 -1.35 -10.04 -11.42
C VAL A 359 -0.09 -10.84 -11.12
N ARG A 360 1.06 -10.19 -11.15
CA ARG A 360 2.33 -10.75 -10.70
C ARG A 360 3.23 -9.68 -10.11
N ARG A 361 4.08 -10.10 -9.18
CA ARG A 361 5.10 -9.22 -8.60
C ARG A 361 6.13 -8.82 -9.67
N SER A 362 6.68 -7.62 -9.57
CA SER A 362 7.87 -7.24 -10.31
C SER A 362 9.06 -8.08 -9.85
N LYS A 363 9.88 -8.56 -10.79
CA LYS A 363 11.10 -9.32 -10.47
C LYS A 363 12.32 -8.42 -10.30
N THR A 364 12.20 -7.19 -10.71
CA THR A 364 13.26 -6.20 -10.63
C THR A 364 12.70 -5.00 -9.88
N ASP A 365 13.41 -4.53 -8.86
CA ASP A 365 13.28 -3.15 -8.40
C ASP A 365 13.59 -2.25 -9.59
N ARG A 366 12.59 -2.05 -10.45
CA ARG A 366 12.69 -1.02 -11.47
C ARG A 366 12.64 0.29 -10.72
N ALA A 367 13.84 0.76 -10.37
CA ALA A 367 14.11 2.04 -9.78
C ALA A 367 13.62 3.16 -10.70
N ARG A 368 12.32 3.37 -10.72
CA ARG A 368 11.76 4.65 -11.14
C ARG A 368 11.51 5.41 -9.86
N ALA A 369 12.19 6.52 -9.72
CA ALA A 369 11.91 7.45 -8.63
C ALA A 369 10.40 7.70 -8.61
N GLU A 370 9.74 7.42 -7.49
CA GLU A 370 8.32 7.62 -7.33
C GLU A 370 8.13 8.89 -6.52
N VAL A 371 7.71 9.95 -7.19
CA VAL A 371 7.32 11.20 -6.55
C VAL A 371 5.81 11.24 -6.50
N LEU A 372 5.27 11.13 -5.31
CA LEU A 372 3.85 11.34 -5.05
C LEU A 372 3.75 12.56 -4.13
N LEU A 373 3.66 13.73 -4.74
CA LEU A 373 3.20 14.92 -4.06
C LEU A 373 1.68 14.94 -4.20
N ASP A 374 0.97 14.79 -3.09
CA ASP A 374 -0.48 14.79 -3.11
C ASP A 374 -0.98 16.20 -3.42
N ALA A 375 -1.64 16.35 -4.60
CA ALA A 375 -2.23 17.61 -5.03
C ALA A 375 -3.43 18.05 -4.17
N SER A 376 -3.84 17.22 -3.19
CA SER A 376 -4.94 17.54 -2.26
C SER A 376 -4.49 18.27 -0.99
N MET A 377 -3.17 18.56 -0.85
CA MET A 377 -2.65 19.41 0.22
C MET A 377 -2.85 20.88 -0.08
#